data_7ae702f9e72192295d867919874811db
#
_entry.id   7ae702f9e72192295d867919874811db
#
_cell.length_a   1.000
_cell.length_b   1.000
_cell.length_c   1.000
_cell.angle_alpha   90.00
_cell.angle_beta   90.00
_cell.angle_gamma   90.00
#
_symmetry.space_group_name_H-M   'P 1'
#
loop_
_entity.id
_entity.type
_entity.pdbx_description
1 polymer ?
#
loop_
_entity_poly.entity_id
_entity_poly.type
_entity_poly.pdbx_seq_one_letter_code
_entity_poly.pdbx_strand_id
1 'polypeptide(L)'
;DMGMIESAGTLYDISALTELLITSGFPRGLVTGVTEVIARVADLVWKSGAQILIFLIGLLSIPDSYYEAARVEGATGWEIFWKITFPVVSPYILANAVYTLITSSMSAENGVISHVLTITMQNYDYSKASAMMWMYFIAILLTVLLLFMATKKWIFHAK
;
A
#
# COMPACT_ATOMS: atom_id res chain seq x y z
N ASP A 1 -21.01 -17.10 -18.21
CA ASP A 1 -21.25 -16.78 -16.77
C ASP A 1 -19.99 -16.45 -15.95
N MET A 2 -18.87 -16.23 -16.62
CA MET A 2 -17.62 -15.82 -15.95
C MET A 2 -17.46 -14.29 -15.81
N GLY A 3 -18.29 -13.51 -16.48
CA GLY A 3 -18.24 -12.04 -16.44
C GLY A 3 -18.88 -11.38 -15.22
N MET A 4 -19.64 -12.12 -14.40
CA MET A 4 -20.33 -11.55 -13.23
C MET A 4 -19.53 -11.58 -11.92
N ILE A 5 -18.40 -12.29 -11.88
CA ILE A 5 -17.61 -12.43 -10.65
C ILE A 5 -16.54 -11.31 -10.56
N GLU A 6 -16.17 -10.72 -11.70
CA GLU A 6 -15.16 -9.66 -11.75
C GLU A 6 -15.70 -8.28 -11.32
N SER A 7 -17.01 -8.08 -11.34
CA SER A 7 -17.65 -6.82 -10.92
C SER A 7 -18.00 -6.74 -9.42
N ALA A 8 -17.81 -7.82 -8.67
CA ALA A 8 -18.09 -7.82 -7.22
C ALA A 8 -16.98 -7.19 -6.36
N GLY A 9 -15.88 -6.75 -6.97
CA GLY A 9 -14.73 -6.14 -6.27
C GLY A 9 -14.75 -4.63 -6.18
N THR A 10 -15.58 -3.93 -6.94
CA THR A 10 -15.70 -2.48 -6.86
C THR A 10 -16.95 -2.12 -6.08
N LEU A 11 -16.77 -1.71 -4.82
CA LEU A 11 -17.86 -1.23 -3.95
C LEU A 11 -18.58 0.02 -4.50
N TYR A 12 -18.11 0.56 -5.61
CA TYR A 12 -18.73 1.68 -6.32
C TYR A 12 -18.87 1.30 -7.78
N ASP A 13 -20.10 1.14 -8.22
CA ASP A 13 -20.44 0.93 -9.64
C ASP A 13 -20.27 2.26 -10.40
N ILE A 14 -18.99 2.58 -10.71
CA ILE A 14 -18.60 3.78 -11.44
C ILE A 14 -19.20 3.76 -12.86
N SER A 15 -19.53 2.56 -13.38
CA SER A 15 -20.12 2.39 -14.69
C SER A 15 -21.52 3.01 -14.75
N ALA A 16 -22.33 2.83 -13.72
CA ALA A 16 -23.67 3.43 -13.62
C ALA A 16 -23.60 4.95 -13.55
N LEU A 17 -22.66 5.50 -12.79
CA LEU A 17 -22.43 6.96 -12.72
C LEU A 17 -21.96 7.51 -14.07
N THR A 18 -21.08 6.81 -14.76
CA THR A 18 -20.58 7.19 -16.08
C THR A 18 -21.71 7.25 -17.10
N GLU A 19 -22.59 6.25 -17.09
CA GLU A 19 -23.73 6.17 -18.00
C GLU A 19 -24.77 7.26 -17.73
N LEU A 20 -25.08 7.54 -16.47
CA LEU A 20 -25.97 8.63 -16.05
C LEU A 20 -25.43 10.00 -16.49
N LEU A 21 -24.15 10.26 -16.34
CA LEU A 21 -23.54 11.53 -16.72
C LEU A 21 -23.52 11.71 -18.25
N ILE A 22 -23.23 10.66 -19.00
CA ILE A 22 -23.26 10.70 -20.46
C ILE A 22 -24.70 10.94 -20.97
N THR A 23 -25.69 10.27 -20.36
CA THR A 23 -27.10 10.43 -20.70
C THR A 23 -27.63 11.83 -20.37
N SER A 24 -27.04 12.47 -19.35
CA SER A 24 -27.37 13.86 -18.96
C SER A 24 -26.74 14.93 -19.88
N GLY A 25 -26.06 14.53 -20.97
CA GLY A 25 -25.52 15.45 -21.97
C GLY A 25 -24.12 15.97 -21.73
N PHE A 26 -23.37 15.41 -20.75
CA PHE A 26 -21.99 15.80 -20.54
C PHE A 26 -21.06 15.22 -21.63
N PRO A 27 -20.01 15.96 -22.04
CA PRO A 27 -19.02 15.48 -23.01
C PRO A 27 -18.35 14.20 -22.53
N ARG A 28 -18.39 13.13 -23.34
CA ARG A 28 -17.82 11.82 -22.98
C ARG A 28 -16.38 11.89 -22.49
N GLY A 29 -15.54 12.73 -23.10
CA GLY A 29 -14.13 12.88 -22.71
C GLY A 29 -13.92 13.45 -21.29
N LEU A 30 -14.80 14.34 -20.83
CA LEU A 30 -14.75 14.85 -19.46
C LEU A 30 -15.26 13.81 -18.46
N VAL A 31 -16.35 13.12 -18.80
CA VAL A 31 -16.92 12.08 -17.92
C VAL A 31 -15.94 10.95 -17.72
N THR A 32 -15.36 10.41 -18.79
CA THR A 32 -14.36 9.33 -18.68
C THR A 32 -13.11 9.76 -17.90
N GLY A 33 -12.62 10.99 -18.11
CA GLY A 33 -11.47 11.50 -17.37
C GLY A 33 -11.75 11.63 -15.87
N VAL A 34 -12.90 12.19 -15.50
CA VAL A 34 -13.28 12.36 -14.09
C VAL A 34 -13.53 11.00 -13.42
N THR A 35 -14.26 10.09 -14.07
CA THR A 35 -14.54 8.75 -13.51
C THR A 35 -13.28 7.92 -13.37
N GLU A 36 -12.33 8.02 -14.29
CA GLU A 36 -11.03 7.35 -14.19
C GLU A 36 -10.23 7.88 -12.99
N VAL A 37 -10.19 9.19 -12.78
CA VAL A 37 -9.51 9.78 -11.60
C VAL A 37 -10.16 9.32 -10.30
N ILE A 38 -11.50 9.34 -10.23
CA ILE A 38 -12.24 8.86 -9.05
C ILE A 38 -11.94 7.38 -8.78
N ALA A 39 -11.95 6.54 -9.83
CA ALA A 39 -11.63 5.13 -9.71
C ALA A 39 -10.21 4.90 -9.17
N ARG A 40 -9.23 5.63 -9.70
CA ARG A 40 -7.83 5.55 -9.23
C ARG A 40 -7.69 6.00 -7.77
N VAL A 41 -8.34 7.09 -7.38
CA VAL A 41 -8.32 7.57 -5.99
C VAL A 41 -8.97 6.55 -5.06
N ALA A 42 -10.12 6.00 -5.42
CA ALA A 42 -10.80 4.96 -4.64
C ALA A 42 -9.93 3.71 -4.47
N ASP A 43 -9.28 3.24 -5.54
CA ASP A 43 -8.35 2.10 -5.49
C ASP A 43 -7.13 2.39 -4.60
N LEU A 44 -6.55 3.60 -4.68
CA LEU A 44 -5.45 4.01 -3.81
C LEU A 44 -5.86 4.02 -2.34
N VAL A 45 -7.03 4.59 -2.01
CA VAL A 45 -7.56 4.61 -0.63
C VAL A 45 -7.79 3.19 -0.12
N TRP A 46 -8.37 2.32 -0.96
CA TRP A 46 -8.59 0.92 -0.60
C TRP A 46 -7.28 0.17 -0.35
N LYS A 47 -6.32 0.30 -1.26
CA LYS A 47 -5.00 -0.33 -1.15
C LYS A 47 -4.18 0.21 0.03
N SER A 48 -4.38 1.48 0.43
CA SER A 48 -3.65 2.10 1.56
C SER A 48 -4.26 1.81 2.94
N GLY A 49 -5.42 1.17 3.02
CA GLY A 49 -6.12 0.94 4.29
C GLY A 49 -5.28 0.23 5.35
N ALA A 50 -4.60 -0.85 4.99
CA ALA A 50 -3.70 -1.56 5.91
C ALA A 50 -2.52 -0.70 6.37
N GLN A 51 -1.96 0.13 5.48
CA GLN A 51 -0.86 1.04 5.77
C GLN A 51 -1.28 2.13 6.78
N ILE A 52 -2.49 2.66 6.61
CA ILE A 52 -3.08 3.63 7.54
C ILE A 52 -3.25 2.99 8.92
N LEU A 53 -3.74 1.75 9.00
CA LEU A 53 -3.90 1.02 10.27
C LEU A 53 -2.56 0.77 10.96
N ILE A 54 -1.50 0.42 10.24
CA ILE A 54 -0.16 0.23 10.79
C ILE A 54 0.33 1.54 11.45
N PHE A 55 0.19 2.68 10.76
CA PHE A 55 0.55 3.97 11.35
C PHE A 55 -0.34 4.38 12.52
N LEU A 56 -1.63 4.09 12.44
CA LEU A 56 -2.58 4.38 13.52
C LEU A 56 -2.19 3.62 14.79
N ILE A 57 -1.85 2.33 14.68
CA ILE A 57 -1.35 1.53 15.80
C ILE A 57 -0.09 2.16 16.38
N GLY A 58 0.84 2.62 15.54
CA GLY A 58 2.06 3.32 15.96
C GLY A 58 1.76 4.60 16.75
N LEU A 59 0.84 5.39 16.27
CA LEU A 59 0.42 6.64 16.96
C LEU A 59 -0.30 6.34 18.28
N LEU A 60 -1.19 5.37 18.31
CA LEU A 60 -1.93 4.98 19.52
C LEU A 60 -1.05 4.29 20.57
N SER A 61 0.14 3.83 20.19
CA SER A 61 1.10 3.24 21.12
C SER A 61 1.82 4.26 22.01
N ILE A 62 1.70 5.56 21.70
CA ILE A 62 2.33 6.64 22.46
C ILE A 62 1.42 6.97 23.66
N PRO A 63 1.88 6.79 24.92
CA PRO A 63 1.07 7.18 26.09
C PRO A 63 0.85 8.69 26.14
N ASP A 64 -0.34 9.12 26.55
CA ASP A 64 -0.69 10.55 26.67
C ASP A 64 0.23 11.30 27.63
N SER A 65 0.76 10.61 28.66
CA SER A 65 1.70 11.18 29.63
C SER A 65 2.94 11.82 29.00
N TYR A 66 3.41 11.31 27.85
CA TYR A 66 4.53 11.92 27.11
C TYR A 66 4.16 13.28 26.55
N TYR A 67 2.94 13.42 26.04
CA TYR A 67 2.42 14.67 25.51
C TYR A 67 2.13 15.69 26.62
N GLU A 68 1.59 15.22 27.75
CA GLU A 68 1.32 16.05 28.92
C GLU A 68 2.61 16.61 29.52
N ALA A 69 3.62 15.76 29.75
CA ALA A 69 4.92 16.18 30.26
C ALA A 69 5.57 17.23 29.35
N ALA A 70 5.59 16.98 28.02
CA ALA A 70 6.17 17.92 27.08
C ALA A 70 5.44 19.29 27.07
N ARG A 71 4.11 19.31 27.24
CA ARG A 71 3.33 20.54 27.33
C ARG A 71 3.62 21.30 28.61
N VAL A 72 3.81 20.62 29.74
CA VAL A 72 4.20 21.23 31.01
C VAL A 72 5.59 21.88 30.91
N GLU A 73 6.50 21.28 30.15
CA GLU A 73 7.83 21.83 29.84
C GLU A 73 7.79 22.99 28.82
N GLY A 74 6.60 23.33 28.30
CA GLY A 74 6.42 24.43 27.35
C GLY A 74 6.79 24.08 25.90
N ALA A 75 6.91 22.78 25.54
CA ALA A 75 7.21 22.36 24.19
C ALA A 75 6.09 22.73 23.21
N THR A 76 6.47 23.26 22.06
CA THR A 76 5.56 23.55 20.96
C THR A 76 5.09 22.25 20.28
N GLY A 77 3.93 22.27 19.61
CA GLY A 77 3.43 21.10 18.86
C GLY A 77 4.41 20.56 17.83
N TRP A 78 5.24 21.43 17.22
CA TRP A 78 6.29 21.07 16.29
C TRP A 78 7.43 20.28 16.97
N GLU A 79 7.85 20.72 18.16
CA GLU A 79 8.88 20.02 18.94
C GLU A 79 8.38 18.67 19.44
N ILE A 80 7.14 18.59 19.89
CA ILE A 80 6.49 17.33 20.28
C ILE A 80 6.47 16.35 19.13
N PHE A 81 6.09 16.81 17.92
CA PHE A 81 6.07 15.97 16.73
C PHE A 81 7.45 15.38 16.43
N TRP A 82 8.49 16.21 16.35
CA TRP A 82 9.83 15.75 15.93
C TRP A 82 10.60 15.01 17.04
N LYS A 83 10.38 15.35 18.31
CA LYS A 83 11.13 14.77 19.44
C LYS A 83 10.45 13.56 20.08
N ILE A 84 9.11 13.45 19.98
CA ILE A 84 8.34 12.39 20.61
C ILE A 84 7.65 11.52 19.55
N THR A 85 6.75 12.10 18.75
CA THR A 85 5.90 11.33 17.84
C THR A 85 6.71 10.65 16.77
N PHE A 86 7.55 11.37 16.04
CA PHE A 86 8.31 10.84 14.91
C PHE A 86 9.28 9.70 15.30
N PRO A 87 10.09 9.80 16.39
CA PRO A 87 10.97 8.71 16.79
C PRO A 87 10.21 7.44 17.20
N VAL A 88 9.08 7.58 17.91
CA VAL A 88 8.26 6.43 18.33
C VAL A 88 7.56 5.77 17.14
N VAL A 89 7.12 6.55 16.15
CA VAL A 89 6.45 6.03 14.95
C VAL A 89 7.46 5.50 13.91
N SER A 90 8.73 5.87 13.98
CA SER A 90 9.73 5.48 12.97
C SER A 90 9.87 3.96 12.73
N PRO A 91 9.76 3.05 13.71
CA PRO A 91 9.77 1.61 13.47
C PRO A 91 8.57 1.14 12.62
N TYR A 92 7.43 1.81 12.73
CA TYR A 92 6.23 1.49 11.93
C TYR A 92 6.38 1.93 10.47
N ILE A 93 7.25 2.91 10.17
CA ILE A 93 7.63 3.26 8.79
C ILE A 93 8.31 2.05 8.13
N LEU A 94 9.21 1.38 8.85
CA LEU A 94 9.87 0.17 8.33
C LEU A 94 8.86 -0.96 8.12
N ALA A 95 7.99 -1.21 9.10
CA ALA A 95 6.94 -2.23 8.97
C ALA A 95 6.05 -1.96 7.75
N ASN A 96 5.69 -0.69 7.54
CA ASN A 96 4.86 -0.25 6.41
C ASN A 96 5.61 -0.38 5.06
N ALA A 97 6.91 -0.04 5.03
CA ALA A 97 7.75 -0.23 3.84
C ALA A 97 7.86 -1.71 3.44
N VAL A 98 8.07 -2.61 4.40
CA VAL A 98 8.10 -4.06 4.18
C VAL A 98 6.73 -4.56 3.69
N TYR A 99 5.64 -4.14 4.33
CA TYR A 99 4.28 -4.47 3.89
C TYR A 99 4.03 -4.05 2.45
N THR A 100 4.36 -2.80 2.11
CA THR A 100 4.18 -2.27 0.75
C THR A 100 5.00 -3.05 -0.27
N LEU A 101 6.26 -3.37 0.06
CA LEU A 101 7.14 -4.14 -0.82
C LEU A 101 6.57 -5.53 -1.09
N ILE A 102 6.14 -6.24 -0.04
CA ILE A 102 5.55 -7.57 -0.19
C ILE A 102 4.26 -7.50 -1.01
N THR A 103 3.34 -6.60 -0.65
CA THR A 103 2.04 -6.48 -1.34
C THR A 103 2.21 -6.11 -2.81
N SER A 104 3.09 -5.15 -3.13
CA SER A 104 3.40 -4.77 -4.50
C SER A 104 4.05 -5.90 -5.29
N SER A 105 4.91 -6.69 -4.65
CA SER A 105 5.59 -7.83 -5.27
C SER A 105 4.63 -8.98 -5.57
N MET A 106 3.57 -9.15 -4.76
CA MET A 106 2.57 -10.21 -4.93
C MET A 106 1.35 -9.77 -5.75
N SER A 107 1.30 -8.51 -6.18
CA SER A 107 0.20 -8.01 -7.00
C SER A 107 0.13 -8.73 -8.35
N ALA A 108 -1.10 -9.02 -8.81
CA ALA A 108 -1.33 -9.59 -10.14
C ALA A 108 -0.88 -8.66 -11.29
N GLU A 109 -0.78 -7.35 -11.01
CA GLU A 109 -0.26 -6.35 -11.94
C GLU A 109 1.28 -6.43 -12.10
N ASN A 110 1.96 -7.18 -11.22
CA ASN A 110 3.40 -7.36 -11.28
C ASN A 110 3.78 -8.21 -12.50
N GLY A 111 4.66 -7.66 -13.35
CA GLY A 111 5.05 -8.31 -14.60
C GLY A 111 5.65 -9.70 -14.42
N VAL A 112 6.34 -9.98 -13.30
CA VAL A 112 6.90 -11.32 -13.03
C VAL A 112 5.77 -12.29 -12.70
N ILE A 113 4.85 -11.90 -11.84
CA ILE A 113 3.70 -12.73 -11.44
C ILE A 113 2.82 -13.02 -12.65
N SER A 114 2.48 -12.02 -13.46
CA SER A 114 1.67 -12.20 -14.67
C SER A 114 2.35 -13.13 -15.68
N HIS A 115 3.67 -13.02 -15.84
CA HIS A 115 4.43 -13.90 -16.73
C HIS A 115 4.48 -15.36 -16.23
N VAL A 116 4.68 -15.55 -14.92
CA VAL A 116 4.63 -16.88 -14.29
C VAL A 116 3.24 -17.51 -14.46
N LEU A 117 2.19 -16.74 -14.24
CA LEU A 117 0.80 -17.21 -14.46
C LEU A 117 0.57 -17.62 -15.91
N THR A 118 1.08 -16.86 -16.88
CA THR A 118 0.99 -17.19 -18.30
C THR A 118 1.70 -18.52 -18.62
N ILE A 119 2.94 -18.71 -18.13
CA ILE A 119 3.69 -19.97 -18.33
C ILE A 119 2.95 -21.14 -17.68
N THR A 120 2.39 -20.94 -16.49
CA THR A 120 1.68 -22.00 -15.77
C THR A 120 0.36 -22.39 -16.44
N MET A 121 -0.44 -21.39 -16.83
CA MET A 121 -1.81 -21.62 -17.29
C MET A 121 -1.90 -21.89 -18.80
N GLN A 122 -1.02 -21.31 -19.60
CA GLN A 122 -1.06 -21.45 -21.07
C GLN A 122 -0.08 -22.51 -21.56
N ASN A 123 1.14 -22.57 -21.02
CA ASN A 123 2.18 -23.48 -21.49
C ASN A 123 2.27 -24.77 -20.68
N TYR A 124 1.59 -24.86 -19.53
CA TYR A 124 1.63 -25.98 -18.59
C TYR A 124 3.06 -26.38 -18.15
N ASP A 125 4.03 -25.44 -18.24
CA ASP A 125 5.43 -25.66 -17.87
C ASP A 125 5.69 -25.30 -16.41
N TYR A 126 5.23 -26.18 -15.52
CA TYR A 126 5.34 -25.98 -14.08
C TYR A 126 6.79 -25.91 -13.59
N SER A 127 7.72 -26.58 -14.27
CA SER A 127 9.13 -26.58 -13.89
C SER A 127 9.75 -25.20 -14.04
N LYS A 128 9.53 -24.54 -15.18
CA LYS A 128 10.02 -23.16 -15.40
C LYS A 128 9.32 -22.16 -14.48
N ALA A 129 7.98 -22.27 -14.34
CA ALA A 129 7.21 -21.43 -13.47
C ALA A 129 7.74 -21.48 -12.02
N SER A 130 7.99 -22.68 -11.50
CA SER A 130 8.53 -22.87 -10.14
C SER A 130 9.93 -22.28 -9.99
N ALA A 131 10.82 -22.50 -10.98
CA ALA A 131 12.17 -21.94 -10.94
C ALA A 131 12.15 -20.41 -10.92
N MET A 132 11.30 -19.78 -11.74
CA MET A 132 11.13 -18.32 -11.77
C MET A 132 10.59 -17.79 -10.46
N MET A 133 9.60 -18.46 -9.85
CA MET A 133 9.05 -18.07 -8.55
C MET A 133 10.09 -18.15 -7.44
N TRP A 134 10.95 -19.18 -7.40
CA TRP A 134 12.03 -19.29 -6.43
C TRP A 134 13.06 -18.17 -6.57
N MET A 135 13.49 -17.86 -7.80
CA MET A 135 14.40 -16.75 -8.04
C MET A 135 13.78 -15.42 -7.61
N TYR A 136 12.51 -15.20 -7.92
CA TYR A 136 11.79 -14.00 -7.54
C TYR A 136 11.62 -13.88 -6.02
N PHE A 137 11.29 -14.97 -5.34
CA PHE A 137 11.21 -15.02 -3.87
C PHE A 137 12.54 -14.63 -3.22
N ILE A 138 13.66 -15.17 -3.70
CA ILE A 138 15.00 -14.83 -3.19
C ILE A 138 15.29 -13.35 -3.43
N ALA A 139 14.93 -12.79 -4.57
CA ALA A 139 15.13 -11.37 -4.87
C ALA A 139 14.33 -10.47 -3.91
N ILE A 140 13.07 -10.81 -3.63
CA ILE A 140 12.24 -10.08 -2.63
C ILE A 140 12.88 -10.18 -1.26
N LEU A 141 13.30 -11.38 -0.84
CA LEU A 141 13.90 -11.60 0.47
C LEU A 141 15.19 -10.80 0.65
N LEU A 142 16.04 -10.74 -0.38
CA LEU A 142 17.24 -9.90 -0.39
C LEU A 142 16.89 -8.41 -0.30
N THR A 143 15.87 -7.96 -0.99
CA THR A 143 15.42 -6.57 -0.94
C THR A 143 14.90 -6.19 0.46
N VAL A 144 14.13 -7.07 1.10
CA VAL A 144 13.67 -6.88 2.49
C VAL A 144 14.85 -6.83 3.45
N LEU A 145 15.84 -7.73 3.28
CA LEU A 145 17.03 -7.77 4.12
C LEU A 145 17.87 -6.49 3.97
N LEU A 146 18.03 -5.98 2.75
CA LEU A 146 18.69 -4.70 2.47
C LEU A 146 17.95 -3.53 3.12
N LEU A 147 16.62 -3.49 3.05
CA LEU A 147 15.81 -2.50 3.74
C LEU A 147 16.06 -2.53 5.25
N PHE A 148 16.07 -3.72 5.85
CA PHE A 148 16.35 -3.90 7.28
C PHE A 148 17.74 -3.40 7.67
N MET A 149 18.75 -3.73 6.86
CA MET A 149 20.14 -3.27 7.10
C MET A 149 20.26 -1.75 6.96
N ALA A 150 19.63 -1.15 5.96
CA ALA A 150 19.65 0.29 5.74
C ALA A 150 18.96 1.07 6.87
N THR A 151 17.84 0.57 7.36
CA THR A 151 17.05 1.24 8.40
C THR A 151 17.54 0.96 9.82
N LYS A 152 18.29 -0.15 10.05
CA LYS A 152 18.85 -0.48 11.36
C LYS A 152 19.67 0.66 11.96
N LYS A 153 20.44 1.37 11.13
CA LYS A 153 21.29 2.48 11.57
C LYS A 153 20.47 3.71 12.03
N TRP A 154 19.25 3.88 11.50
CA TRP A 154 18.40 5.04 11.80
C TRP A 154 17.43 4.79 12.96
N ILE A 155 16.90 3.59 13.09
CA ILE A 155 15.87 3.23 14.08
C ILE A 155 16.50 2.90 15.45
N PHE A 156 17.70 2.32 15.48
CA PHE A 156 18.35 1.90 16.73
C PHE A 156 19.15 2.99 17.44
N HIS A 157 19.26 4.21 16.90
CA HIS A 157 19.98 5.31 17.55
C HIS A 157 19.04 6.25 18.35
N ALA A 158 17.76 5.96 18.45
CA ALA A 158 16.82 6.66 19.31
C ALA A 158 16.76 5.98 20.71
N LYS A 159 17.90 5.99 21.42
CA LYS A 159 17.99 5.72 22.86
C LYS A 159 18.39 6.98 23.56
#